data_8267d66d655368ad8515b9146c5f221b
#
_entry.id   8267d66d655368ad8515b9146c5f221b
#
_cell.length_a   1.000
_cell.length_b   1.000
_cell.length_c   1.000
_cell.angle_alpha   90.00
_cell.angle_beta   90.00
_cell.angle_gamma   90.00
#
_symmetry.space_group_name_H-M   'P 1'
#
loop_
_entity.id
_entity.type
_entity.pdbx_description
1 polymer ?
#
loop_
_entity_poly.entity_id
_entity_poly.type
_entity_poly.pdbx_seq_one_letter_code
_entity_poly.pdbx_strand_id
1 'polypeptide(L)'
;MLAVADRDAVKTARQGVTRGIAVANGIDLARLLGNRPGNLCTPGDLADQVRALKKAHPALKVQILEEKDMTKLGMGALLSVSRGSRQPAKLIVMQYKGSATDENPVVL
;
A
#
# COMPACT_ATOMS: atom_id res chain seq x y z
N MET A 1 20.19 6.10 19.67
CA MET A 1 21.59 6.36 19.21
C MET A 1 22.21 5.01 18.85
N LEU A 2 22.70 4.84 17.62
CA LEU A 2 23.41 3.62 17.21
C LEU A 2 24.91 3.91 17.28
N ALA A 3 25.64 3.16 18.09
CA ALA A 3 27.08 3.27 18.20
C ALA A 3 27.75 2.17 17.36
N VAL A 4 28.71 2.54 16.51
CA VAL A 4 29.48 1.61 15.68
C VAL A 4 30.94 1.85 16.01
N ALA A 5 31.66 0.79 16.39
CA ALA A 5 33.06 0.88 16.80
C ALA A 5 34.04 1.11 15.64
N ASP A 6 33.63 0.75 14.41
CA ASP A 6 34.45 0.85 13.21
C ASP A 6 33.85 1.90 12.24
N ARG A 7 34.71 2.82 11.77
CA ARG A 7 34.33 3.86 10.81
C ARG A 7 33.89 3.29 9.47
N ASP A 8 34.46 2.19 9.02
CA ASP A 8 34.11 1.58 7.74
C ASP A 8 32.74 0.88 7.78
N ALA A 9 32.34 0.42 8.97
CA ALA A 9 31.00 -0.15 9.19
C ALA A 9 29.86 0.90 9.24
N VAL A 10 30.16 2.20 9.40
CA VAL A 10 29.15 3.27 9.54
C VAL A 10 28.22 3.34 8.33
N LYS A 11 28.77 3.23 7.11
CA LYS A 11 27.98 3.29 5.88
C LYS A 11 26.98 2.12 5.81
N THR A 12 27.44 0.91 6.07
CA THR A 12 26.62 -0.30 6.08
C THR A 12 25.55 -0.24 7.17
N ALA A 13 25.94 0.20 8.37
CA ALA A 13 25.01 0.37 9.48
C ALA A 13 23.91 1.41 9.16
N ARG A 14 24.26 2.55 8.55
CA ARG A 14 23.28 3.55 8.10
C ARG A 14 22.31 2.99 7.07
N GLN A 15 22.80 2.26 6.09
CA GLN A 15 21.95 1.62 5.09
C GLN A 15 20.98 0.61 5.73
N GLY A 16 21.50 -0.19 6.67
CA GLY A 16 20.68 -1.14 7.43
C GLY A 16 19.58 -0.45 8.24
N VAL A 17 19.90 0.64 8.92
CA VAL A 17 18.92 1.44 9.68
C VAL A 17 17.86 2.04 8.76
N THR A 18 18.27 2.67 7.64
CA THR A 18 17.32 3.26 6.69
C THR A 18 16.37 2.21 6.15
N ARG A 19 16.88 1.05 5.78
CA ARG A 19 16.07 -0.08 5.29
C ARG A 19 15.13 -0.62 6.37
N GLY A 20 15.64 -0.76 7.59
CA GLY A 20 14.86 -1.22 8.74
C GLY A 20 13.70 -0.27 9.07
N ILE A 21 13.94 1.05 9.03
CA ILE A 21 12.88 2.05 9.24
C ILE A 21 11.81 1.96 8.15
N ALA A 22 12.21 1.82 6.88
CA ALA A 22 11.26 1.69 5.78
C ALA A 22 10.35 0.46 5.94
N VAL A 23 10.94 -0.68 6.31
CA VAL A 23 10.18 -1.92 6.57
C VAL A 23 9.26 -1.75 7.78
N ALA A 24 9.77 -1.18 8.88
CA ALA A 24 8.98 -0.95 10.10
C ALA A 24 7.77 -0.04 9.82
N ASN A 25 7.95 1.05 9.08
CA ASN A 25 6.85 1.95 8.70
C ASN A 25 5.77 1.23 7.87
N GLY A 26 6.17 0.35 6.97
CA GLY A 26 5.24 -0.48 6.19
C GLY A 26 4.44 -1.45 7.06
N ILE A 27 5.12 -2.12 7.98
CA ILE A 27 4.50 -3.03 8.96
C ILE A 27 3.53 -2.27 9.86
N ASP A 28 3.92 -1.12 10.37
CA ASP A 28 3.08 -0.31 11.26
C ASP A 28 1.82 0.17 10.55
N LEU A 29 1.92 0.61 9.29
CA LEU A 29 0.75 0.97 8.50
C LEU A 29 -0.18 -0.23 8.29
N ALA A 30 0.35 -1.39 7.91
CA ALA A 30 -0.45 -2.59 7.71
C ALA A 30 -1.17 -3.03 9.00
N ARG A 31 -0.48 -2.99 10.14
CA ARG A 31 -1.05 -3.31 11.45
C ARG A 31 -2.09 -2.29 11.88
N LEU A 32 -1.83 -1.01 11.65
CA LEU A 32 -2.79 0.06 11.94
C LEU A 32 -4.10 -0.16 11.19
N LEU A 33 -4.03 -0.45 9.90
CA LEU A 33 -5.21 -0.68 9.06
C LEU A 33 -5.93 -1.98 9.46
N GLY A 34 -5.20 -3.07 9.70
CA GLY A 34 -5.77 -4.36 10.09
C GLY A 34 -6.43 -4.35 11.48
N ASN A 35 -5.97 -3.49 12.39
CA ASN A 35 -6.52 -3.36 13.73
C ASN A 35 -7.69 -2.37 13.84
N ARG A 36 -7.97 -1.59 12.81
CA ARG A 36 -9.10 -0.65 12.81
C ARG A 36 -10.42 -1.43 12.69
N PRO A 37 -11.43 -1.06 13.48
CA PRO A 37 -12.76 -1.65 13.35
C PRO A 37 -13.42 -1.24 12.02
N GLY A 38 -14.34 -2.07 11.52
CA GLY A 38 -14.96 -1.90 10.20
C GLY A 38 -15.79 -0.62 10.01
N ASN A 39 -16.17 0.06 11.08
CA ASN A 39 -16.82 1.37 11.03
C ASN A 39 -15.84 2.52 10.75
N LEU A 40 -14.54 2.30 10.95
CA LEU A 40 -13.48 3.28 10.66
C LEU A 40 -12.68 2.87 9.42
N CYS A 41 -12.35 1.59 9.28
CA CYS A 41 -11.61 1.07 8.13
C CYS A 41 -12.61 0.63 7.03
N THR A 42 -13.17 1.59 6.33
CA THR A 42 -14.07 1.37 5.20
C THR A 42 -13.30 1.28 3.88
N PRO A 43 -13.92 0.78 2.78
CA PRO A 43 -13.27 0.82 1.47
C PRO A 43 -12.85 2.23 1.05
N GLY A 44 -13.64 3.26 1.42
CA GLY A 44 -13.30 4.66 1.21
C GLY A 44 -12.06 5.09 1.97
N ASP A 45 -11.98 4.75 3.27
CA ASP A 45 -10.81 5.07 4.11
C ASP A 45 -9.54 4.40 3.54
N LEU A 46 -9.61 3.13 3.16
CA LEU A 46 -8.48 2.46 2.52
C LEU A 46 -8.02 3.17 1.23
N ALA A 47 -8.96 3.61 0.40
CA ALA A 47 -8.65 4.36 -0.80
C ALA A 47 -7.95 5.68 -0.48
N ASP A 48 -8.35 6.37 0.58
CA ASP A 48 -7.72 7.63 1.02
C ASP A 48 -6.31 7.40 1.59
N GLN A 49 -6.10 6.32 2.35
CA GLN A 49 -4.77 5.92 2.81
C GLN A 49 -3.82 5.66 1.63
N VAL A 50 -4.29 4.98 0.59
CA VAL A 50 -3.47 4.72 -0.61
C VAL A 50 -3.20 5.99 -1.41
N ARG A 51 -4.14 6.95 -1.46
CA ARG A 51 -3.90 8.28 -2.03
C ARG A 51 -2.82 9.04 -1.26
N ALA A 52 -2.81 8.93 0.07
CA ALA A 52 -1.76 9.52 0.91
C ALA A 52 -0.40 8.88 0.65
N LEU A 53 -0.34 7.55 0.53
CA LEU A 53 0.88 6.83 0.14
C LEU A 53 1.42 7.30 -1.21
N LYS A 54 0.56 7.48 -2.22
CA LYS A 54 0.97 8.00 -3.54
C LYS A 54 1.63 9.37 -3.44
N LYS A 55 1.10 10.25 -2.56
CA LYS A 55 1.71 11.58 -2.34
C LYS A 55 3.10 11.49 -1.72
N ALA A 56 3.28 10.57 -0.78
CA ALA A 56 4.56 10.35 -0.10
C ALA A 56 5.58 9.61 -0.99
N HIS A 57 5.10 8.79 -1.93
CA HIS A 57 5.93 7.93 -2.78
C HIS A 57 5.56 8.13 -4.26
N PRO A 58 6.14 9.11 -4.96
CA PRO A 58 5.78 9.43 -6.36
C PRO A 58 5.97 8.28 -7.36
N ALA A 59 6.86 7.31 -7.05
CA ALA A 59 7.07 6.11 -7.87
C ALA A 59 5.88 5.13 -7.81
N LEU A 60 4.97 5.30 -6.84
CA LEU A 60 3.77 4.48 -6.71
C LEU A 60 2.68 5.01 -7.64
N LYS A 61 2.25 4.20 -8.60
CA LYS A 61 1.05 4.48 -9.40
C LYS A 61 -0.16 3.86 -8.71
N VAL A 62 -1.22 4.65 -8.59
CA VAL A 62 -2.46 4.23 -7.93
C VAL A 62 -3.63 4.49 -8.85
N GLN A 63 -4.47 3.49 -9.02
CA GLN A 63 -5.77 3.56 -9.66
C GLN A 63 -6.84 3.04 -8.69
N ILE A 64 -7.93 3.77 -8.56
CA ILE A 64 -9.07 3.37 -7.73
C ILE A 64 -10.29 3.30 -8.63
N LEU A 65 -10.85 2.10 -8.75
CA LEU A 65 -12.07 1.86 -9.50
C LEU A 65 -13.25 1.92 -8.55
N GLU A 66 -14.23 2.71 -8.94
CA GLU A 66 -15.53 2.82 -8.27
C GLU A 66 -16.49 1.71 -8.77
N GLU A 67 -17.59 1.49 -8.08
CA GLU A 67 -18.59 0.48 -8.47
C GLU A 67 -19.05 0.63 -9.92
N LYS A 68 -19.26 1.88 -10.37
CA LYS A 68 -19.61 2.18 -11.76
C LYS A 68 -18.55 1.73 -12.78
N ASP A 69 -17.27 1.83 -12.41
CA ASP A 69 -16.18 1.46 -13.29
C ASP A 69 -16.05 -0.07 -13.34
N MET A 70 -16.19 -0.72 -12.19
CA MET A 70 -16.20 -2.18 -12.08
C MET A 70 -17.41 -2.79 -12.82
N THR A 71 -18.57 -2.14 -12.76
CA THR A 71 -19.76 -2.54 -13.52
C THR A 71 -19.51 -2.49 -15.03
N LYS A 72 -18.92 -1.41 -15.53
CA LYS A 72 -18.57 -1.28 -16.96
C LYS A 72 -17.57 -2.35 -17.41
N LEU A 73 -16.69 -2.80 -16.51
CA LEU A 73 -15.72 -3.85 -16.78
C LEU A 73 -16.29 -5.27 -16.60
N GLY A 74 -17.58 -5.40 -16.30
CA GLY A 74 -18.23 -6.70 -16.12
C GLY A 74 -17.84 -7.46 -14.86
N MET A 75 -17.32 -6.76 -13.82
CA MET A 75 -16.85 -7.37 -12.57
C MET A 75 -18.01 -7.73 -11.63
N GLY A 76 -19.02 -8.43 -12.12
CA GLY A 76 -20.23 -8.76 -11.38
C GLY A 76 -19.98 -9.65 -10.15
N ALA A 77 -19.08 -10.62 -10.26
CA ALA A 77 -18.73 -11.50 -9.15
C ALA A 77 -18.09 -10.72 -7.98
N LEU A 78 -17.19 -9.79 -8.29
CA LEU A 78 -16.57 -8.92 -7.27
C LEU A 78 -17.63 -8.01 -6.61
N LEU A 79 -18.51 -7.39 -7.40
CA LEU A 79 -19.55 -6.51 -6.90
C LEU A 79 -20.62 -7.27 -6.10
N SER A 80 -20.84 -8.56 -6.35
CA SER A 80 -21.81 -9.36 -5.60
C SER A 80 -21.45 -9.47 -4.12
N VAL A 81 -20.16 -9.48 -3.78
CA VAL A 81 -19.66 -9.55 -2.40
C VAL A 81 -20.02 -8.30 -1.60
N SER A 82 -20.04 -7.14 -2.25
CA SER A 82 -20.32 -5.86 -1.59
C SER A 82 -21.81 -5.48 -1.52
N ARG A 83 -22.70 -6.24 -2.16
CA ARG A 83 -24.12 -5.89 -2.29
C ARG A 83 -24.86 -5.65 -0.97
N GLY A 84 -24.43 -6.32 0.10
CA GLY A 84 -25.03 -6.15 1.43
C GLY A 84 -24.45 -4.98 2.22
N SER A 85 -23.41 -4.32 1.71
CA SER A 85 -22.74 -3.22 2.40
C SER A 85 -23.41 -1.88 2.12
N ARG A 86 -23.48 -1.01 3.14
CA ARG A 86 -23.81 0.40 2.97
C ARG A 86 -22.64 1.24 2.44
N GLN A 87 -21.43 0.67 2.49
CA GLN A 87 -20.22 1.33 2.00
C GLN A 87 -19.97 0.90 0.57
N PRO A 88 -19.78 1.86 -0.37
CA PRO A 88 -19.51 1.52 -1.76
C PRO A 88 -18.18 0.77 -1.91
N ALA A 89 -18.19 -0.27 -2.75
CA ALA A 89 -16.99 -1.05 -3.04
C ALA A 89 -15.93 -0.21 -3.76
N LYS A 90 -14.68 -0.54 -3.52
CA LYS A 90 -13.51 0.04 -4.19
C LYS A 90 -12.58 -1.08 -4.62
N LEU A 91 -12.05 -1.01 -5.85
CA LEU A 91 -10.91 -1.82 -6.26
C LEU A 91 -9.69 -0.90 -6.35
N ILE A 92 -8.70 -1.19 -5.52
CA ILE A 92 -7.49 -0.38 -5.41
C ILE A 92 -6.36 -1.12 -6.09
N VAL A 93 -5.83 -0.55 -7.16
CA VAL A 93 -4.68 -1.07 -7.91
C VAL A 93 -3.47 -0.21 -7.60
N MET A 94 -2.44 -0.83 -7.08
CA MET A 94 -1.16 -0.20 -6.79
C MET A 94 -0.06 -0.82 -7.65
N GLN A 95 0.72 0.00 -8.35
CA GLN A 95 1.85 -0.44 -9.14
C GLN A 95 3.09 0.32 -8.68
N TYR A 96 4.11 -0.41 -8.28
CA TYR A 96 5.40 0.14 -7.89
C TYR A 96 6.48 -0.35 -8.86
N LYS A 97 7.17 0.60 -9.49
CA LYS A 97 8.33 0.30 -10.34
C LYS A 97 9.61 0.56 -9.55
N GLY A 98 10.12 -0.49 -8.91
CA GLY A 98 11.31 -0.42 -8.04
C GLY A 98 12.63 -0.74 -8.74
N SER A 99 12.58 -1.32 -9.95
CA SER A 99 13.75 -1.67 -10.75
C SER A 99 13.76 -0.92 -12.09
N ALA A 100 14.97 -0.67 -12.63
CA ALA A 100 15.15 -0.14 -13.97
C ALA A 100 15.10 -1.26 -15.03
N THR A 101 15.20 -2.51 -14.61
CA THR A 101 15.15 -3.69 -15.48
C THR A 101 13.69 -4.12 -15.71
N ASP A 102 13.44 -4.66 -16.93
CA ASP A 102 12.12 -5.20 -17.32
C ASP A 102 11.97 -6.63 -16.76
N GLU A 103 11.95 -6.72 -15.44
CA GLU A 103 11.68 -7.98 -14.73
C GLU A 103 10.17 -8.21 -14.63
N ASN A 104 9.78 -9.48 -14.61
CA ASN A 104 8.38 -9.85 -14.41
C ASN A 104 7.86 -9.27 -13.07
N PRO A 105 6.68 -8.64 -13.07
CA PRO A 105 6.13 -8.07 -11.85
C PRO A 105 5.75 -9.18 -10.86
N VAL A 106 5.97 -8.91 -9.57
CA VAL A 106 5.39 -9.70 -8.48
C VAL A 106 3.99 -9.17 -8.22
N VAL A 107 3.00 -10.05 -8.23
CA VAL A 107 1.60 -9.74 -7.90
C VAL A 107 1.29 -10.31 -6.53
N LEU A 108 0.74 -9.48 -5.64
CA LEU A 108 0.33 -9.81 -4.27
C LEU A 108 -1.18 -9.70 -4.15
#